data_fd9e98f7637e0bea61fac0ebe8a78cac
#
_entry.id   fd9e98f7637e0bea61fac0ebe8a78cac
#
_cell.length_a   1.000
_cell.length_b   1.000
_cell.length_c   1.000
_cell.angle_alpha   90.00
_cell.angle_beta   90.00
_cell.angle_gamma   90.00
#
_symmetry.space_group_name_H-M   'P 1'
#
loop_
_entity.id
_entity.type
_entity.pdbx_description
1 polymer ?
#
loop_
_entity_poly.entity_id
_entity_poly.type
_entity_poly.pdbx_seq_one_letter_code
_entity_poly.pdbx_strand_id
1 'polypeptide(L)'
;SVILYKGSIPVGEIGDIISLLDIVRKGRSLSMRELLAINRSLAGAREVKDFLSSDVPEIPMISEINSLISSNTKLESEINRCILSEDEMSDNASPELNKIRREIRNKNESIRRKIDSYTSTGNNNTYLQDSIVTLRNGRYVIPVKREYSSKVPGLIHDQSKTGATFFIEPQAIVSLNNELRELELAEQREIERILQILSERVGEH
;
A
#
# COMPACT_ATOMS: atom_id res chain seq x y z
N SER A 1 26.50 -38.21 3.09
CA SER A 1 26.25 -36.81 2.71
C SER A 1 24.78 -36.68 2.32
N VAL A 2 24.06 -35.70 2.92
CA VAL A 2 22.64 -35.43 2.66
C VAL A 2 22.39 -35.16 1.16
N ILE A 3 23.34 -34.51 0.49
CA ILE A 3 23.29 -34.22 -0.93
C ILE A 3 23.22 -35.48 -1.79
N LEU A 4 23.84 -36.59 -1.34
CA LEU A 4 23.78 -37.87 -2.04
C LEU A 4 22.42 -38.55 -1.98
N TYR A 5 21.61 -38.24 -0.96
CA TYR A 5 20.30 -38.85 -0.76
C TYR A 5 19.13 -38.02 -1.33
N LYS A 6 19.24 -36.68 -1.33
CA LYS A 6 18.10 -35.76 -1.65
C LYS A 6 18.41 -34.70 -2.71
N GLY A 7 19.62 -34.65 -3.27
CA GLY A 7 20.01 -33.58 -4.20
C GLY A 7 20.44 -32.29 -3.49
N SER A 8 20.31 -31.14 -4.15
CA SER A 8 20.72 -29.86 -3.61
C SER A 8 19.77 -29.39 -2.50
N ILE A 9 20.34 -28.83 -1.43
CA ILE A 9 19.56 -28.15 -0.40
C ILE A 9 18.84 -26.95 -1.04
N PRO A 10 17.53 -26.76 -0.81
CA PRO A 10 16.81 -25.62 -1.34
C PRO A 10 17.21 -24.35 -0.55
N VAL A 11 18.39 -23.81 -0.86
CA VAL A 11 18.81 -22.52 -0.31
C VAL A 11 18.19 -21.46 -1.21
N GLY A 12 17.02 -20.95 -0.84
CA GLY A 12 16.44 -19.78 -1.47
C GLY A 12 17.33 -18.54 -1.29
N GLU A 13 16.95 -17.42 -1.90
CA GLU A 13 17.65 -16.15 -1.68
C GLU A 13 17.50 -15.74 -0.19
N ILE A 14 18.47 -16.14 0.63
CA ILE A 14 18.62 -15.63 1.98
C ILE A 14 19.34 -14.30 1.84
N GLY A 15 18.58 -13.20 1.84
CA GLY A 15 19.14 -11.86 1.85
C GLY A 15 19.82 -11.52 3.18
N ASP A 16 20.64 -10.47 3.19
CA ASP A 16 21.19 -9.92 4.43
C ASP A 16 20.06 -9.28 5.26
N ILE A 17 19.50 -10.06 6.19
CA ILE A 17 18.45 -9.59 7.10
C ILE A 17 19.02 -8.90 8.36
N ILE A 18 20.33 -8.99 8.59
CA ILE A 18 20.97 -8.46 9.81
C ILE A 18 20.81 -6.94 9.86
N SER A 19 21.04 -6.28 8.73
CA SER A 19 20.84 -4.83 8.61
C SER A 19 19.38 -4.40 8.87
N LEU A 20 18.41 -5.22 8.45
CA LEU A 20 16.99 -4.97 8.68
C LEU A 20 16.61 -5.15 10.16
N LEU A 21 17.16 -6.16 10.82
CA LEU A 21 16.99 -6.36 12.27
C LEU A 21 17.58 -5.20 13.08
N ASP A 22 18.70 -4.62 12.64
CA ASP A 22 19.29 -3.45 13.29
C ASP A 22 18.42 -2.19 13.13
N ILE A 23 17.70 -2.05 12.02
CA ILE A 23 16.70 -0.97 11.82
C ILE A 23 15.59 -1.12 12.88
N VAL A 24 15.05 -2.31 13.02
CA VAL A 24 13.97 -2.59 13.97
C VAL A 24 14.43 -2.42 15.42
N ARG A 25 15.62 -2.90 15.79
CA ARG A 25 16.22 -2.71 17.13
C ARG A 25 16.38 -1.24 17.50
N LYS A 26 16.54 -0.37 16.53
CA LYS A 26 16.57 1.10 16.71
C LYS A 26 15.17 1.72 16.77
N GLY A 27 14.12 0.92 16.82
CA GLY A 27 12.72 1.38 16.92
C GLY A 27 12.16 1.96 15.61
N ARG A 28 12.77 1.66 14.45
CA ARG A 28 12.30 2.12 13.14
C ARG A 28 11.47 1.04 12.45
N SER A 29 10.44 1.47 11.72
CA SER A 29 9.62 0.58 10.90
C SER A 29 10.34 0.17 9.64
N LEU A 30 10.10 -1.06 9.20
CA LEU A 30 10.47 -1.58 7.89
C LEU A 30 9.40 -1.20 6.86
N SER A 31 9.82 -0.98 5.63
CA SER A 31 8.94 -0.84 4.48
C SER A 31 8.32 -2.18 4.07
N MET A 32 7.30 -2.15 3.22
CA MET A 32 6.71 -3.37 2.64
C MET A 32 7.75 -4.24 1.94
N ARG A 33 8.64 -3.62 1.16
CA ARG A 33 9.75 -4.30 0.47
C ARG A 33 10.67 -5.03 1.45
N GLU A 34 11.06 -4.38 2.54
CA GLU A 34 11.95 -4.94 3.55
C GLU A 34 11.28 -6.08 4.33
N LEU A 35 9.99 -5.93 4.67
CA LEU A 35 9.20 -7.00 5.30
C LEU A 35 9.03 -8.22 4.37
N LEU A 36 8.87 -8.01 3.05
CA LEU A 36 8.86 -9.11 2.09
C LEU A 36 10.23 -9.80 1.97
N ALA A 37 11.35 -9.07 2.15
CA ALA A 37 12.67 -9.67 2.20
C ALA A 37 12.83 -10.56 3.46
N ILE A 38 12.38 -10.09 4.62
CA ILE A 38 12.30 -10.91 5.85
C ILE A 38 11.43 -12.15 5.61
N ASN A 39 10.27 -11.98 4.98
CA ASN A 39 9.36 -13.08 4.69
C ASN A 39 9.99 -14.17 3.81
N ARG A 40 10.70 -13.77 2.75
CA ARG A 40 11.46 -14.73 1.91
C ARG A 40 12.51 -15.50 2.71
N SER A 41 13.21 -14.84 3.62
CA SER A 41 14.20 -15.49 4.49
C SER A 41 13.56 -16.46 5.48
N LEU A 42 12.39 -16.14 6.05
CA LEU A 42 11.61 -17.04 6.90
C LEU A 42 11.14 -18.27 6.15
N ALA A 43 10.60 -18.09 4.94
CA ALA A 43 10.17 -19.19 4.07
C ALA A 43 11.35 -20.12 3.72
N GLY A 44 12.49 -19.54 3.33
CA GLY A 44 13.70 -20.30 3.03
C GLY A 44 14.21 -21.09 4.25
N ALA A 45 14.22 -20.49 5.44
CA ALA A 45 14.59 -21.17 6.68
C ALA A 45 13.65 -22.34 6.98
N ARG A 46 12.34 -22.17 6.78
CA ARG A 46 11.34 -23.23 6.94
C ARG A 46 11.59 -24.38 5.95
N GLU A 47 11.80 -24.06 4.67
CA GLU A 47 12.06 -25.06 3.63
C GLU A 47 13.32 -25.90 3.93
N VAL A 48 14.39 -25.24 4.36
CA VAL A 48 15.63 -25.94 4.80
C VAL A 48 15.35 -26.83 6.02
N LYS A 49 14.62 -26.33 6.99
CA LYS A 49 14.25 -27.09 8.20
C LYS A 49 13.44 -28.33 7.86
N ASP A 50 12.42 -28.19 7.01
CA ASP A 50 11.56 -29.29 6.57
C ASP A 50 12.36 -30.32 5.75
N PHE A 51 13.25 -29.85 4.88
CA PHE A 51 14.15 -30.71 4.10
C PHE A 51 15.08 -31.52 5.00
N LEU A 52 15.66 -30.93 6.05
CA LEU A 52 16.54 -31.60 6.99
C LEU A 52 15.81 -32.56 7.93
N SER A 53 14.50 -32.30 8.18
CA SER A 53 13.65 -33.13 9.03
C SER A 53 13.08 -34.37 8.36
N SER A 54 13.02 -34.39 7.00
CA SER A 54 12.39 -35.47 6.23
C SER A 54 13.39 -36.53 5.80
N ASP A 55 13.15 -37.81 6.13
CA ASP A 55 13.81 -39.05 5.62
C ASP A 55 15.36 -38.98 5.47
N VAL A 56 16.05 -38.22 6.30
CA VAL A 56 17.51 -38.20 6.34
C VAL A 56 17.96 -39.16 7.44
N PRO A 57 18.97 -40.04 7.18
CA PRO A 57 19.59 -40.84 8.27
C PRO A 57 19.99 -39.90 9.41
N GLU A 58 19.75 -40.32 10.65
CA GLU A 58 20.15 -39.54 11.85
C GLU A 58 21.66 -39.28 11.83
N ILE A 59 22.01 -38.08 11.36
CA ILE A 59 23.38 -37.58 11.46
C ILE A 59 23.36 -36.54 12.57
N PRO A 60 23.99 -36.82 13.72
CA PRO A 60 23.90 -35.96 14.93
C PRO A 60 24.19 -34.48 14.65
N MET A 61 25.20 -34.19 13.81
CA MET A 61 25.58 -32.83 13.43
C MET A 61 24.48 -32.12 12.62
N ILE A 62 23.71 -32.84 11.80
CA ILE A 62 22.60 -32.27 11.03
C ILE A 62 21.42 -32.00 11.92
N SER A 63 21.12 -32.89 12.85
CA SER A 63 20.07 -32.67 13.86
C SER A 63 20.39 -31.48 14.75
N GLU A 64 21.65 -31.27 15.11
CA GLU A 64 22.09 -30.09 15.85
C GLU A 64 21.88 -28.78 15.03
N ILE A 65 22.33 -28.74 13.77
CA ILE A 65 22.11 -27.60 12.88
C ILE A 65 20.62 -27.34 12.71
N ASN A 66 19.81 -28.37 12.47
CA ASN A 66 18.35 -28.24 12.27
C ASN A 66 17.67 -27.67 13.52
N SER A 67 18.16 -28.01 14.73
CA SER A 67 17.62 -27.46 15.98
C SER A 67 17.88 -25.95 16.12
N LEU A 68 18.93 -25.43 15.51
CA LEU A 68 19.26 -24.00 15.50
C LEU A 68 18.43 -23.18 14.51
N ILE A 69 17.82 -23.82 13.52
CA ILE A 69 16.98 -23.13 12.56
C ILE A 69 15.62 -22.83 13.20
N SER A 70 15.37 -21.56 13.46
CA SER A 70 14.05 -21.08 13.89
C SER A 70 13.16 -20.79 12.68
N SER A 71 11.97 -21.38 12.65
CA SER A 71 10.93 -21.05 11.65
C SER A 71 9.79 -20.34 12.35
N ASN A 72 9.30 -19.24 11.77
CA ASN A 72 8.18 -18.48 12.30
C ASN A 72 7.05 -18.41 11.27
N THR A 73 6.32 -19.51 11.11
CA THR A 73 5.20 -19.62 10.15
C THR A 73 4.07 -18.65 10.44
N LYS A 74 3.92 -18.23 11.70
CA LYS A 74 2.90 -17.26 12.09
C LYS A 74 3.22 -15.87 11.55
N LEU A 75 4.47 -15.42 11.73
CA LEU A 75 4.94 -14.14 11.18
C LEU A 75 4.93 -14.15 9.65
N GLU A 76 5.42 -15.24 9.04
CA GLU A 76 5.37 -15.46 7.58
C GLU A 76 3.93 -15.30 7.04
N SER A 77 2.98 -16.01 7.65
CA SER A 77 1.56 -15.94 7.24
C SER A 77 0.97 -14.54 7.43
N GLU A 78 1.37 -13.84 8.47
CA GLU A 78 0.88 -12.50 8.75
C GLU A 78 1.41 -11.48 7.76
N ILE A 79 2.71 -11.51 7.45
CA ILE A 79 3.30 -10.64 6.41
C ILE A 79 2.61 -10.90 5.07
N ASN A 80 2.45 -12.17 4.67
CA ASN A 80 1.77 -12.54 3.42
C ASN A 80 0.30 -12.09 3.37
N ARG A 81 -0.40 -12.10 4.50
CA ARG A 81 -1.78 -11.60 4.58
C ARG A 81 -1.87 -10.10 4.43
N CYS A 82 -0.88 -9.37 4.95
CA CYS A 82 -0.89 -7.91 4.98
C CYS A 82 -0.31 -7.27 3.73
N ILE A 83 0.71 -7.86 3.13
CA ILE A 83 1.50 -7.26 2.05
C ILE A 83 1.36 -8.10 0.78
N LEU A 84 0.83 -7.50 -0.29
CA LEU A 84 0.63 -8.15 -1.59
C LEU A 84 1.85 -7.95 -2.51
N SER A 85 2.47 -6.77 -2.45
CA SER A 85 3.66 -6.43 -3.22
C SER A 85 4.49 -5.37 -2.49
N GLU A 86 5.61 -4.94 -3.09
CA GLU A 86 6.49 -3.90 -2.53
C GLU A 86 5.78 -2.56 -2.35
N ASP A 87 4.71 -2.30 -3.14
CA ASP A 87 3.97 -1.05 -3.17
C ASP A 87 2.48 -1.21 -2.79
N GLU A 88 2.04 -2.42 -2.47
CA GLU A 88 0.63 -2.70 -2.24
C GLU A 88 0.38 -3.47 -0.94
N MET A 89 -0.38 -2.84 -0.05
CA MET A 89 -0.90 -3.47 1.16
C MET A 89 -2.34 -3.98 0.94
N SER A 90 -2.61 -5.18 1.41
CA SER A 90 -3.93 -5.82 1.32
C SER A 90 -5.01 -5.01 2.06
N ASP A 91 -6.21 -4.94 1.49
CA ASP A 91 -7.40 -4.43 2.19
C ASP A 91 -7.67 -5.20 3.50
N ASN A 92 -7.27 -6.47 3.55
CA ASN A 92 -7.45 -7.34 4.72
C ASN A 92 -6.29 -7.24 5.72
N ALA A 93 -5.35 -6.31 5.54
CA ALA A 93 -4.26 -6.10 6.50
C ALA A 93 -4.81 -5.68 7.87
N SER A 94 -5.85 -4.84 7.90
CA SER A 94 -6.63 -4.56 9.10
C SER A 94 -8.10 -4.26 8.78
N PRO A 95 -9.02 -4.46 9.74
CA PRO A 95 -10.43 -4.04 9.57
C PRO A 95 -10.57 -2.54 9.35
N GLU A 96 -9.73 -1.73 9.97
CA GLU A 96 -9.74 -0.28 9.84
C GLU A 96 -9.29 0.17 8.44
N LEU A 97 -8.22 -0.42 7.89
CA LEU A 97 -7.77 -0.14 6.52
C LEU A 97 -8.87 -0.48 5.50
N ASN A 98 -9.52 -1.62 5.66
CA ASN A 98 -10.63 -2.03 4.80
C ASN A 98 -11.79 -1.02 4.84
N LYS A 99 -12.15 -0.57 6.04
CA LYS A 99 -13.20 0.45 6.24
C LYS A 99 -12.82 1.77 5.56
N ILE A 100 -11.62 2.30 5.81
CA ILE A 100 -11.13 3.55 5.23
C ILE A 100 -11.15 3.49 3.71
N ARG A 101 -10.62 2.42 3.11
CA ARG A 101 -10.59 2.25 1.64
C ARG A 101 -11.98 2.16 1.04
N ARG A 102 -12.92 1.53 1.71
CA ARG A 102 -14.34 1.52 1.30
C ARG A 102 -14.92 2.93 1.34
N GLU A 103 -14.63 3.70 2.37
CA GLU A 103 -15.09 5.10 2.49
C GLU A 103 -14.47 5.99 1.40
N ILE A 104 -13.19 5.80 1.07
CA ILE A 104 -12.52 6.47 -0.05
C ILE A 104 -13.23 6.17 -1.38
N ARG A 105 -13.53 4.89 -1.67
CA ARG A 105 -14.27 4.51 -2.88
C ARG A 105 -15.64 5.20 -2.95
N ASN A 106 -16.40 5.15 -1.87
CA ASN A 106 -17.71 5.78 -1.78
C ASN A 106 -17.63 7.31 -1.95
N LYS A 107 -16.59 7.93 -1.39
CA LYS A 107 -16.38 9.37 -1.51
C LYS A 107 -16.03 9.77 -2.95
N ASN A 108 -15.16 9.02 -3.61
CA ASN A 108 -14.83 9.24 -5.02
C ASN A 108 -16.07 9.15 -5.92
N GLU A 109 -16.93 8.15 -5.70
CA GLU A 109 -18.20 8.04 -6.44
C GLU A 109 -19.15 9.20 -6.14
N SER A 110 -19.21 9.67 -4.91
CA SER A 110 -20.05 10.80 -4.51
C SER A 110 -19.59 12.10 -5.16
N ILE A 111 -18.28 12.33 -5.23
CA ILE A 111 -17.69 13.48 -5.91
C ILE A 111 -18.04 13.45 -7.40
N ARG A 112 -17.85 12.31 -8.06
CA ARG A 112 -18.15 12.15 -9.48
C ARG A 112 -19.63 12.46 -9.78
N ARG A 113 -20.54 11.83 -9.02
CA ARG A 113 -21.99 12.11 -9.18
C ARG A 113 -22.34 13.58 -8.95
N LYS A 114 -21.69 14.22 -7.98
CA LYS A 114 -21.93 15.64 -7.70
C LYS A 114 -21.43 16.53 -8.84
N ILE A 115 -20.28 16.21 -9.42
CA ILE A 115 -19.75 16.93 -10.59
C ILE A 115 -20.64 16.71 -11.80
N ASP A 116 -21.05 15.46 -12.07
CA ASP A 116 -21.94 15.14 -13.20
C ASP A 116 -23.26 15.91 -13.09
N SER A 117 -23.85 15.93 -11.90
CA SER A 117 -25.06 16.72 -11.62
C SER A 117 -24.82 18.22 -11.82
N TYR A 118 -23.68 18.74 -11.34
CA TYR A 118 -23.34 20.15 -11.47
C TYR A 118 -23.11 20.55 -12.94
N THR A 119 -22.39 19.74 -13.70
CA THR A 119 -22.03 20.03 -15.10
C THR A 119 -23.21 19.86 -16.07
N SER A 120 -24.16 18.98 -15.75
CA SER A 120 -25.38 18.77 -16.54
C SER A 120 -26.50 19.79 -16.29
N THR A 121 -26.36 20.64 -15.27
CA THR A 121 -27.41 21.63 -14.91
C THR A 121 -27.25 22.94 -15.66
N GLY A 122 -28.29 23.38 -16.34
CA GLY A 122 -28.35 24.68 -17.01
C GLY A 122 -27.29 24.85 -18.11
N ASN A 123 -26.60 25.99 -18.12
CA ASN A 123 -25.56 26.33 -19.09
C ASN A 123 -24.16 25.88 -18.66
N ASN A 124 -24.01 25.14 -17.56
CA ASN A 124 -22.69 24.80 -17.02
C ASN A 124 -21.84 24.01 -18.01
N ASN A 125 -22.48 23.15 -18.82
CA ASN A 125 -21.78 22.40 -19.88
C ASN A 125 -21.14 23.32 -20.94
N THR A 126 -21.74 24.49 -21.22
CA THR A 126 -21.19 25.49 -22.17
C THR A 126 -19.89 26.12 -21.63
N TYR A 127 -19.75 26.21 -20.33
CA TYR A 127 -18.58 26.81 -19.64
C TYR A 127 -17.38 25.90 -19.67
N LEU A 128 -17.58 24.58 -19.81
CA LEU A 128 -16.52 23.61 -19.78
C LEU A 128 -15.71 23.58 -21.08
N GLN A 129 -14.41 23.41 -20.97
CA GLN A 129 -13.53 23.11 -22.10
C GLN A 129 -13.70 21.66 -22.54
N ASP A 130 -13.93 20.76 -21.57
CA ASP A 130 -14.15 19.33 -21.73
C ASP A 130 -15.06 18.85 -20.59
N SER A 131 -15.80 17.76 -20.80
CA SER A 131 -16.64 17.13 -19.78
C SER A 131 -15.84 16.20 -18.84
N ILE A 132 -14.52 16.09 -19.04
CA ILE A 132 -13.66 15.17 -18.28
C ILE A 132 -13.31 15.80 -16.92
N VAL A 133 -13.68 15.08 -15.86
CA VAL A 133 -13.24 15.37 -14.49
C VAL A 133 -11.76 14.98 -14.34
N THR A 134 -10.95 15.88 -13.81
CA THR A 134 -9.51 15.65 -13.63
C THR A 134 -9.09 15.88 -12.19
N LEU A 135 -7.88 15.39 -11.85
CA LEU A 135 -7.24 15.68 -10.57
C LEU A 135 -6.14 16.74 -10.79
N ARG A 136 -6.11 17.72 -9.91
CA ARG A 136 -5.03 18.70 -9.78
C ARG A 136 -4.67 18.87 -8.31
N ASN A 137 -3.41 18.66 -7.98
CA ASN A 137 -2.92 18.73 -6.59
C ASN A 137 -3.73 17.85 -5.61
N GLY A 138 -4.17 16.66 -6.06
CA GLY A 138 -4.98 15.74 -5.26
C GLY A 138 -6.45 16.19 -5.08
N ARG A 139 -6.93 17.15 -5.86
CA ARG A 139 -8.31 17.66 -5.81
C ARG A 139 -9.04 17.38 -7.12
N TYR A 140 -10.27 16.96 -7.04
CA TYR A 140 -11.14 16.89 -8.21
C TYR A 140 -11.50 18.29 -8.69
N VAL A 141 -11.28 18.54 -9.97
CA VAL A 141 -11.52 19.83 -10.63
C VAL A 141 -12.17 19.62 -11.99
N ILE A 142 -12.79 20.67 -12.50
CA ILE A 142 -13.35 20.71 -13.85
C ILE A 142 -12.59 21.71 -14.72
N PRO A 143 -12.36 21.41 -16.00
CA PRO A 143 -11.72 22.33 -16.94
C PRO A 143 -12.73 23.37 -17.44
N VAL A 144 -12.58 24.61 -17.04
CA VAL A 144 -13.46 25.72 -17.40
C VAL A 144 -12.74 26.64 -18.38
N LYS A 145 -13.42 27.04 -19.46
CA LYS A 145 -12.91 28.06 -20.38
C LYS A 145 -12.69 29.37 -19.60
N ARG A 146 -11.56 30.02 -19.83
CA ARG A 146 -11.16 31.22 -19.09
C ARG A 146 -12.21 32.30 -19.06
N GLU A 147 -12.89 32.54 -20.20
CA GLU A 147 -13.94 33.54 -20.37
C GLU A 147 -15.16 33.30 -19.46
N TYR A 148 -15.37 32.07 -19.03
CA TYR A 148 -16.48 31.67 -18.14
C TYR A 148 -16.08 31.43 -16.71
N SER A 149 -14.81 31.65 -16.33
CA SER A 149 -14.32 31.37 -14.98
C SER A 149 -15.10 32.09 -13.87
N SER A 150 -15.57 33.31 -14.13
CA SER A 150 -16.42 34.08 -13.20
C SER A 150 -17.87 33.51 -13.05
N LYS A 151 -18.26 32.60 -13.93
CA LYS A 151 -19.59 31.95 -13.89
C LYS A 151 -19.60 30.66 -13.11
N VAL A 152 -18.41 30.14 -12.74
CA VAL A 152 -18.23 28.90 -11.99
C VAL A 152 -17.65 29.23 -10.62
N PRO A 153 -18.49 29.36 -9.57
CA PRO A 153 -18.02 29.61 -8.23
C PRO A 153 -17.14 28.45 -7.74
N GLY A 154 -15.93 28.75 -7.28
CA GLY A 154 -14.98 27.74 -6.83
C GLY A 154 -13.56 28.25 -6.71
N LEU A 155 -12.63 27.32 -6.51
CA LEU A 155 -11.21 27.59 -6.35
C LEU A 155 -10.44 27.18 -7.61
N ILE A 156 -9.62 28.10 -8.15
CA ILE A 156 -8.74 27.80 -9.27
C ILE A 156 -7.48 27.10 -8.71
N HIS A 157 -7.23 25.88 -9.14
CA HIS A 157 -6.05 25.10 -8.71
C HIS A 157 -4.92 25.10 -9.75
N ASP A 158 -5.25 25.30 -11.02
CA ASP A 158 -4.27 25.24 -12.11
C ASP A 158 -4.81 25.94 -13.36
N GLN A 159 -3.93 26.14 -14.35
CA GLN A 159 -4.29 26.63 -15.68
C GLN A 159 -3.57 25.84 -16.78
N SER A 160 -4.18 25.78 -17.97
CA SER A 160 -3.53 25.20 -19.14
C SER A 160 -2.28 26.01 -19.56
N LYS A 161 -1.35 25.38 -20.28
CA LYS A 161 -0.13 26.03 -20.76
C LYS A 161 -0.40 27.29 -21.59
N THR A 162 -1.51 27.31 -22.31
CA THR A 162 -1.95 28.48 -23.13
C THR A 162 -2.71 29.51 -22.31
N GLY A 163 -3.09 29.20 -21.07
CA GLY A 163 -3.91 30.05 -20.23
C GLY A 163 -5.40 30.12 -20.66
N ALA A 164 -5.82 29.32 -21.63
CA ALA A 164 -7.18 29.33 -22.16
C ALA A 164 -8.18 28.56 -21.27
N THR A 165 -7.68 27.72 -20.38
CA THR A 165 -8.49 26.85 -19.49
C THR A 165 -8.02 26.99 -18.06
N PHE A 166 -8.96 27.17 -17.15
CA PHE A 166 -8.74 27.08 -15.70
C PHE A 166 -9.27 25.76 -15.17
N PHE A 167 -8.51 25.12 -14.28
CA PHE A 167 -8.93 23.93 -13.55
C PHE A 167 -9.52 24.39 -12.21
N ILE A 168 -10.85 24.38 -12.15
CA ILE A 168 -11.62 24.93 -11.04
C ILE A 168 -12.17 23.79 -10.20
N GLU A 169 -12.00 23.87 -8.89
CA GLU A 169 -12.74 23.08 -7.91
C GLU A 169 -14.05 23.81 -7.62
N PRO A 170 -15.20 23.30 -8.08
CA PRO A 170 -16.47 23.93 -7.80
C PRO A 170 -16.77 24.00 -6.30
N GLN A 171 -17.36 25.11 -5.84
CA GLN A 171 -17.75 25.27 -4.43
C GLN A 171 -18.62 24.09 -3.95
N ALA A 172 -19.42 23.49 -4.81
CA ALA A 172 -20.30 22.38 -4.51
C ALA A 172 -19.58 21.09 -4.08
N ILE A 173 -18.27 20.93 -4.37
CA ILE A 173 -17.50 19.72 -4.05
C ILE A 173 -16.34 19.98 -3.09
N VAL A 174 -16.09 21.20 -2.65
CA VAL A 174 -14.98 21.56 -1.76
C VAL A 174 -15.00 20.71 -0.48
N SER A 175 -16.16 20.58 0.17
CA SER A 175 -16.31 19.75 1.37
C SER A 175 -15.97 18.28 1.10
N LEU A 176 -16.49 17.72 0.00
CA LEU A 176 -16.24 16.32 -0.37
C LEU A 176 -14.75 16.05 -0.67
N ASN A 177 -14.09 16.99 -1.36
CA ASN A 177 -12.64 16.90 -1.60
C ASN A 177 -11.84 16.99 -0.30
N ASN A 178 -12.27 17.81 0.67
CA ASN A 178 -11.63 17.86 1.99
C ASN A 178 -11.78 16.54 2.75
N GLU A 179 -13.00 15.99 2.78
CA GLU A 179 -13.28 14.70 3.42
C GLU A 179 -12.50 13.56 2.76
N LEU A 180 -12.38 13.55 1.42
CA LEU A 180 -11.55 12.58 0.70
C LEU A 180 -10.09 12.69 1.14
N ARG A 181 -9.55 13.91 1.24
CA ARG A 181 -8.17 14.13 1.67
C ARG A 181 -7.92 13.65 3.10
N GLU A 182 -8.86 13.86 4.01
CA GLU A 182 -8.79 13.35 5.38
C GLU A 182 -8.75 11.82 5.42
N LEU A 183 -9.55 11.16 4.57
CA LEU A 183 -9.55 9.70 4.44
C LEU A 183 -8.23 9.16 3.86
N GLU A 184 -7.65 9.82 2.86
CA GLU A 184 -6.34 9.45 2.30
C GLU A 184 -5.22 9.55 3.35
N LEU A 185 -5.24 10.61 4.17
CA LEU A 185 -4.31 10.77 5.28
C LEU A 185 -4.52 9.72 6.38
N ALA A 186 -5.78 9.33 6.63
CA ALA A 186 -6.10 8.26 7.56
C ALA A 186 -5.61 6.90 7.04
N GLU A 187 -5.75 6.63 5.73
CA GLU A 187 -5.21 5.42 5.09
C GLU A 187 -3.69 5.33 5.27
N GLN A 188 -2.99 6.42 4.98
CA GLN A 188 -1.53 6.45 5.12
C GLN A 188 -1.09 6.18 6.57
N ARG A 189 -1.74 6.82 7.55
CA ARG A 189 -1.45 6.58 8.99
C ARG A 189 -1.73 5.13 9.40
N GLU A 190 -2.79 4.52 8.89
CA GLU A 190 -3.11 3.13 9.20
C GLU A 190 -2.10 2.17 8.57
N ILE A 191 -1.65 2.42 7.33
CA ILE A 191 -0.57 1.66 6.69
C ILE A 191 0.71 1.75 7.52
N GLU A 192 1.12 2.94 7.93
CA GLU A 192 2.30 3.15 8.77
C GLU A 192 2.18 2.39 10.10
N ARG A 193 0.99 2.40 10.73
CA ARG A 193 0.72 1.66 11.97
C ARG A 193 0.88 0.14 11.77
N ILE A 194 0.37 -0.39 10.66
CA ILE A 194 0.49 -1.83 10.34
C ILE A 194 1.95 -2.21 10.12
N LEU A 195 2.71 -1.39 9.37
CA LEU A 195 4.14 -1.62 9.13
C LEU A 195 4.93 -1.59 10.45
N GLN A 196 4.60 -0.67 11.36
CA GLN A 196 5.21 -0.60 12.68
C GLN A 196 4.96 -1.89 13.48
N ILE A 197 3.73 -2.37 13.54
CA ILE A 197 3.37 -3.61 14.26
C ILE A 197 4.11 -4.83 13.68
N LEU A 198 4.16 -4.96 12.35
CA LEU A 198 4.88 -6.06 11.70
C LEU A 198 6.38 -5.98 11.98
N SER A 199 6.94 -4.77 11.99
CA SER A 199 8.35 -4.54 12.30
C SER A 199 8.68 -4.91 13.76
N GLU A 200 7.84 -4.51 14.70
CA GLU A 200 7.99 -4.89 16.12
C GLU A 200 8.00 -6.42 16.29
N ARG A 201 7.10 -7.13 15.62
CA ARG A 201 7.08 -8.60 15.64
C ARG A 201 8.31 -9.25 15.02
N VAL A 202 8.91 -8.62 14.00
CA VAL A 202 10.22 -9.07 13.47
C VAL A 202 11.31 -8.91 14.52
N GLY A 203 11.27 -7.86 15.35
CA GLY A 203 12.24 -7.59 16.40
C GLY A 203 12.11 -8.48 17.64
N GLU A 204 10.95 -9.11 17.86
CA GLU A 204 10.70 -10.03 18.99
C GLU A 204 11.33 -11.41 18.79
N HIS A 205 11.83 -11.70 17.59
CA HIS A 205 12.38 -13.01 17.17
C HIS A 205 13.82 -12.90 16.70
#